data_320224a5bc7e099983429bdc58114c3d
#
_entry.id   320224a5bc7e099983429bdc58114c3d
#
_cell.length_a   1.000
_cell.length_b   1.000
_cell.length_c   1.000
_cell.angle_alpha   90.00
_cell.angle_beta   90.00
_cell.angle_gamma   90.00
#
_symmetry.space_group_name_H-M   'P 1'
#
loop_
_entity.id
_entity.type
_entity.pdbx_description
1 polymer ?
#
loop_
_entity_poly.entity_id
_entity_poly.type
_entity_poly.pdbx_seq_one_letter_code
_entity_poly.pdbx_strand_id
1 'polypeptide(L)'
;MLWFGSSLMRKRLIFSLLGLIILISGCNFPTSPANAPIAVGMNTDFLFNPLNATPTATPFQPLPPTATYYPTATPIPPTPESQIGSFSSINSLTGGLIPQPKGQVNVLLLGSDQRPNTGGFRTDTILLVTINPAKNTINITSFPRDLYVDIPGGSMNRINTAFARGGFDTMSKTFEVNFGVQPDFYVLINFWSFVEVVDSLGGIDINASQPLSEYTARGWFTIPAGKNHMDGDTALYYARSRKSTSDFDRNRRQQEVVQGIIDKLISLYTIAKIPELYSIYTNNVTTNVKLSDIIPLIPVAARFKDNNKIKHYYIGRAQVSNWVTPGGAQVLLPNQAAVMEVMRQALNSPQ
;
A
#
# COMPACT_ATOMS: atom_id res chain seq x y z
N MET A 1 -35.37 6.82 -56.16
CA MET A 1 -34.00 6.44 -56.51
C MET A 1 -33.14 7.69 -56.40
N LEU A 2 -32.32 7.88 -55.36
CA LEU A 2 -31.28 8.91 -55.15
C LEU A 2 -31.22 9.30 -53.67
N TRP A 3 -30.70 8.38 -52.81
CA TRP A 3 -30.33 8.75 -51.43
C TRP A 3 -29.33 7.77 -50.81
N PHE A 4 -28.16 7.58 -51.46
CA PHE A 4 -27.10 6.71 -50.92
C PHE A 4 -25.67 7.23 -51.17
N GLY A 5 -25.51 8.51 -51.57
CA GLY A 5 -24.20 9.08 -51.94
C GLY A 5 -23.44 9.90 -50.88
N SER A 6 -24.11 10.34 -49.79
CA SER A 6 -23.55 11.39 -48.92
C SER A 6 -22.70 10.89 -47.74
N SER A 7 -22.88 9.66 -47.30
CA SER A 7 -22.15 9.11 -46.09
C SER A 7 -20.73 8.69 -46.42
N LEU A 8 -20.46 8.13 -47.60
CA LEU A 8 -19.13 7.65 -47.99
C LEU A 8 -18.16 8.78 -48.31
N MET A 9 -18.67 9.87 -48.82
CA MET A 9 -17.89 11.07 -49.17
C MET A 9 -17.45 11.84 -47.92
N ARG A 10 -18.32 11.94 -46.90
CA ARG A 10 -17.96 12.53 -45.59
C ARG A 10 -16.86 11.74 -44.84
N LYS A 11 -16.93 10.42 -44.87
CA LYS A 11 -15.89 9.56 -44.23
C LYS A 11 -14.53 9.70 -44.92
N ARG A 12 -14.46 9.78 -46.25
CA ARG A 12 -13.22 10.02 -46.98
C ARG A 12 -12.64 11.40 -46.74
N LEU A 13 -13.44 12.44 -46.55
CA LEU A 13 -12.96 13.79 -46.22
C LEU A 13 -12.38 13.85 -44.82
N ILE A 14 -12.98 13.16 -43.83
CA ILE A 14 -12.45 13.10 -42.42
C ILE A 14 -11.13 12.35 -42.36
N PHE A 15 -10.98 11.23 -43.08
CA PHE A 15 -9.71 10.50 -43.14
C PHE A 15 -8.61 11.27 -43.87
N SER A 16 -8.94 12.06 -44.89
CA SER A 16 -7.98 12.91 -45.60
C SER A 16 -7.53 14.10 -44.71
N LEU A 17 -8.43 14.66 -43.89
CA LEU A 17 -8.11 15.75 -42.97
C LEU A 17 -7.26 15.26 -41.79
N LEU A 18 -7.51 14.05 -41.27
CA LEU A 18 -6.73 13.43 -40.21
C LEU A 18 -5.28 13.08 -40.67
N GLY A 19 -5.14 12.62 -41.91
CA GLY A 19 -3.83 12.35 -42.53
C GLY A 19 -2.99 13.61 -42.73
N LEU A 20 -3.63 14.75 -43.02
CA LEU A 20 -2.94 16.04 -43.19
C LEU A 20 -2.46 16.62 -41.87
N ILE A 21 -3.19 16.40 -40.75
CA ILE A 21 -2.79 16.87 -39.41
C ILE A 21 -1.57 16.10 -38.91
N ILE A 22 -1.44 14.82 -39.24
CA ILE A 22 -0.28 13.99 -38.84
C ILE A 22 0.98 14.39 -39.61
N LEU A 23 0.87 14.89 -40.85
CA LEU A 23 2.00 15.34 -41.66
C LEU A 23 2.56 16.73 -41.26
N ILE A 24 1.78 17.55 -40.55
CA ILE A 24 2.20 18.89 -40.12
C ILE A 24 2.87 18.86 -38.73
N SER A 25 2.68 17.80 -37.94
CA SER A 25 3.30 17.66 -36.61
C SER A 25 4.71 17.09 -36.60
N GLY A 26 5.30 16.83 -37.76
CA GLY A 26 6.58 16.10 -37.92
C GLY A 26 7.86 16.94 -38.00
N CYS A 27 7.81 18.28 -37.89
CA CYS A 27 9.02 19.11 -38.02
C CYS A 27 9.06 20.17 -36.93
N ASN A 28 9.63 19.85 -35.77
CA ASN A 28 10.35 20.79 -34.91
C ASN A 28 10.95 20.06 -33.69
N PHE A 29 12.02 19.31 -33.91
CA PHE A 29 12.98 19.05 -32.83
C PHE A 29 14.05 20.13 -32.89
N PRO A 30 14.25 20.92 -31.81
CA PRO A 30 15.44 21.77 -31.73
C PRO A 30 16.66 20.85 -31.53
N THR A 31 17.52 20.78 -32.52
CA THR A 31 18.87 20.23 -32.38
C THR A 31 19.64 21.16 -31.46
N SER A 32 19.85 20.77 -30.22
CA SER A 32 20.85 21.40 -29.36
C SER A 32 22.23 21.17 -29.95
N PRO A 33 23.06 22.23 -30.11
CA PRO A 33 24.45 22.04 -30.55
C PRO A 33 25.20 21.24 -29.49
N ALA A 34 25.88 20.18 -29.92
CA ALA A 34 26.81 19.43 -29.10
C ALA A 34 27.88 20.39 -28.54
N ASN A 35 27.87 20.67 -27.27
CA ASN A 35 28.96 21.33 -26.58
C ASN A 35 30.15 20.39 -26.60
N ALA A 36 31.18 20.77 -27.37
CA ALA A 36 32.49 20.17 -27.28
C ALA A 36 33.02 20.31 -25.83
N PRO A 37 33.72 19.32 -25.29
CA PRO A 37 34.31 19.45 -23.97
C PRO A 37 35.35 20.55 -23.97
N ILE A 38 35.12 21.57 -23.16
CA ILE A 38 36.13 22.58 -22.85
C ILE A 38 37.22 21.85 -22.07
N ALA A 39 38.38 21.67 -22.69
CA ALA A 39 39.58 21.25 -21.99
C ALA A 39 39.98 22.40 -21.03
N VAL A 40 39.59 22.26 -19.76
CA VAL A 40 40.13 23.08 -18.69
C VAL A 40 41.57 22.65 -18.51
N GLY A 41 42.50 23.43 -19.04
CA GLY A 41 43.91 23.27 -18.73
C GLY A 41 44.10 23.44 -17.23
N MET A 42 44.42 22.36 -16.55
CA MET A 42 44.89 22.38 -15.17
C MET A 42 46.27 23.05 -15.20
N ASN A 43 46.32 24.27 -14.73
CA ASN A 43 47.56 24.94 -14.41
C ASN A 43 48.16 24.27 -13.19
N THR A 44 49.17 23.43 -13.37
CA THR A 44 49.87 22.65 -12.33
C THR A 44 50.91 23.46 -11.57
N ASP A 45 50.85 24.78 -11.54
CA ASP A 45 51.84 25.64 -10.89
C ASP A 45 51.58 25.89 -9.41
N PHE A 46 50.74 25.12 -8.73
CA PHE A 46 50.74 25.03 -7.28
C PHE A 46 51.62 23.87 -6.78
N LEU A 47 52.89 23.92 -7.17
CA LEU A 47 53.89 23.13 -6.47
C LEU A 47 54.12 23.79 -5.12
N PHE A 48 53.65 23.09 -4.08
CA PHE A 48 53.98 23.43 -2.70
C PHE A 48 55.48 23.52 -2.52
N ASN A 49 55.95 24.71 -2.13
CA ASN A 49 57.32 24.88 -1.71
C ASN A 49 57.48 24.47 -0.23
N PRO A 50 58.01 23.30 0.07
CA PRO A 50 57.98 22.75 1.46
C PRO A 50 58.96 23.40 2.42
N LEU A 51 59.72 24.42 1.97
CA LEU A 51 60.85 24.94 2.77
C LEU A 51 60.51 26.11 3.71
N ASN A 52 59.30 26.65 3.70
CA ASN A 52 58.91 27.76 4.58
C ASN A 52 57.49 27.59 5.22
N ALA A 53 57.02 26.36 5.41
CA ALA A 53 55.79 26.16 6.13
C ALA A 53 56.08 26.23 7.65
N THR A 54 55.71 27.30 8.30
CA THR A 54 55.63 27.38 9.74
C THR A 54 54.57 26.35 10.20
N PRO A 55 54.91 25.44 11.11
CA PRO A 55 53.91 24.46 11.59
C PRO A 55 52.78 25.20 12.29
N THR A 56 51.63 25.29 11.63
CA THR A 56 50.41 25.75 12.27
C THR A 56 49.98 24.69 13.28
N ALA A 57 49.93 25.05 14.55
CA ALA A 57 49.40 24.14 15.58
C ALA A 57 47.99 23.72 15.22
N THR A 58 47.80 22.46 14.89
CA THR A 58 46.47 21.88 14.59
C THR A 58 45.66 21.86 15.89
N PRO A 59 44.52 22.53 16.00
CA PRO A 59 43.77 22.61 17.26
C PRO A 59 43.08 21.30 17.65
N PHE A 60 43.34 20.22 16.94
CA PHE A 60 42.83 18.88 17.21
C PHE A 60 43.98 17.90 17.39
N GLN A 61 44.70 18.00 18.50
CA GLN A 61 45.41 16.82 19.00
C GLN A 61 44.36 15.86 19.59
N PRO A 62 44.28 14.59 19.12
CA PRO A 62 43.44 13.61 19.81
C PRO A 62 43.92 13.50 21.25
N LEU A 63 43.02 13.75 22.18
CA LEU A 63 43.28 13.49 23.59
C LEU A 63 43.71 12.05 23.73
N PRO A 64 44.69 11.75 24.62
CA PRO A 64 45.04 10.38 24.91
C PRO A 64 43.79 9.64 25.36
N PRO A 65 43.65 8.36 25.00
CA PRO A 65 42.45 7.60 25.35
C PRO A 65 42.29 7.63 26.86
N THR A 66 41.19 8.24 27.31
CA THR A 66 40.78 8.19 28.71
C THR A 66 40.55 6.71 29.03
N ALA A 67 41.22 6.19 30.06
CA ALA A 67 41.01 4.82 30.50
C ALA A 67 39.50 4.61 30.72
N THR A 68 38.87 3.88 29.84
CA THR A 68 37.46 3.51 29.99
C THR A 68 37.42 2.52 31.14
N TYR A 69 36.90 2.96 32.28
CA TYR A 69 36.55 2.04 33.35
C TYR A 69 35.51 1.09 32.77
N TYR A 70 35.87 -0.18 32.64
CA TYR A 70 34.89 -1.23 32.39
C TYR A 70 33.87 -1.17 33.53
N PRO A 71 32.58 -1.00 33.27
CA PRO A 71 31.61 -1.10 34.35
C PRO A 71 31.75 -2.50 34.95
N THR A 72 32.02 -2.56 36.22
CA THR A 72 31.98 -3.80 37.02
C THR A 72 30.58 -4.39 36.74
N ALA A 73 30.56 -5.64 36.27
CA ALA A 73 29.30 -6.32 36.00
C ALA A 73 28.45 -6.30 37.27
N THR A 74 27.45 -5.42 37.29
CA THR A 74 26.40 -5.47 38.31
C THR A 74 25.74 -6.83 38.16
N PRO A 75 25.64 -7.66 39.22
CA PRO A 75 24.90 -8.91 39.09
C PRO A 75 23.50 -8.60 38.62
N ILE A 76 23.17 -9.10 37.43
CA ILE A 76 21.84 -9.03 36.86
C ILE A 76 20.94 -9.77 37.87
N PRO A 77 19.91 -9.11 38.45
CA PRO A 77 18.94 -9.82 39.25
C PRO A 77 18.42 -10.99 38.40
N PRO A 78 18.21 -12.19 38.97
CA PRO A 78 17.73 -13.31 38.18
C PRO A 78 16.49 -12.85 37.45
N THR A 79 16.56 -12.83 36.12
CA THR A 79 15.42 -12.65 35.26
C THR A 79 14.39 -13.68 35.76
N PRO A 80 13.14 -13.27 36.13
CA PRO A 80 12.14 -14.26 36.43
C PRO A 80 12.13 -15.20 35.23
N GLU A 81 12.37 -16.47 35.47
CA GLU A 81 12.21 -17.51 34.45
C GLU A 81 10.84 -17.29 33.82
N SER A 82 10.82 -16.56 32.72
CA SER A 82 9.67 -16.57 31.83
C SER A 82 9.50 -18.03 31.56
N GLN A 83 8.41 -18.59 32.08
CA GLN A 83 7.93 -19.88 31.65
C GLN A 83 7.86 -19.81 30.13
N ILE A 84 8.94 -20.25 29.49
CA ILE A 84 8.95 -20.63 28.10
C ILE A 84 8.09 -21.87 28.10
N GLY A 85 6.76 -21.63 28.21
CA GLY A 85 5.78 -22.62 27.84
C GLY A 85 6.18 -23.05 26.44
N SER A 86 6.51 -24.30 26.32
CA SER A 86 6.80 -24.97 25.06
C SER A 86 5.82 -24.45 24.00
N PHE A 87 6.31 -23.64 23.05
CA PHE A 87 5.56 -23.16 21.90
C PHE A 87 5.20 -24.30 20.92
N SER A 88 4.95 -25.47 21.46
CA SER A 88 4.45 -26.65 20.74
C SER A 88 2.93 -26.59 20.63
N SER A 89 2.40 -25.53 20.12
CA SER A 89 1.06 -25.39 19.53
C SER A 89 0.63 -23.93 19.69
N ILE A 90 1.14 -23.05 18.84
CA ILE A 90 0.25 -22.00 18.36
C ILE A 90 -0.78 -22.80 17.56
N ASN A 91 -1.90 -23.13 18.21
CA ASN A 91 -2.99 -23.84 17.59
C ASN A 91 -3.39 -23.05 16.34
N SER A 92 -2.98 -23.54 15.17
CA SER A 92 -3.74 -23.31 13.96
C SER A 92 -5.20 -23.47 14.37
N LEU A 93 -6.05 -22.53 14.03
CA LEU A 93 -7.45 -22.52 14.43
C LEU A 93 -8.05 -23.92 14.26
N THR A 94 -8.22 -24.64 15.35
CA THR A 94 -8.99 -25.89 15.38
C THR A 94 -10.48 -25.64 15.13
N GLY A 95 -10.87 -24.38 14.86
CA GLY A 95 -12.25 -23.93 14.73
C GLY A 95 -12.79 -23.79 13.30
N GLY A 96 -11.99 -24.02 12.27
CA GLY A 96 -12.46 -23.88 10.88
C GLY A 96 -12.82 -22.43 10.48
N LEU A 97 -13.51 -22.28 9.35
CA LEU A 97 -13.98 -20.99 8.85
C LEU A 97 -15.07 -20.40 9.75
N ILE A 98 -14.99 -19.09 9.99
CA ILE A 98 -16.05 -18.34 10.66
C ILE A 98 -17.30 -18.37 9.78
N PRO A 99 -18.47 -18.78 10.31
CA PRO A 99 -19.73 -18.74 9.58
C PRO A 99 -20.02 -17.32 9.08
N GLN A 100 -20.43 -17.19 7.84
CA GLN A 100 -20.69 -15.91 7.19
C GLN A 100 -22.11 -15.89 6.59
N PRO A 101 -22.73 -14.70 6.49
CA PRO A 101 -23.99 -14.54 5.77
C PRO A 101 -23.87 -14.97 4.30
N LYS A 102 -24.95 -15.63 3.80
CA LYS A 102 -25.00 -16.06 2.40
C LYS A 102 -24.88 -14.86 1.44
N GLY A 103 -24.05 -14.99 0.41
CA GLY A 103 -23.81 -13.99 -0.61
C GLY A 103 -22.89 -12.85 -0.15
N GLN A 104 -22.25 -12.96 1.00
CA GLN A 104 -21.17 -12.09 1.42
C GLN A 104 -19.92 -12.33 0.55
N VAL A 105 -19.22 -11.27 0.20
CA VAL A 105 -18.01 -11.31 -0.63
C VAL A 105 -16.86 -10.68 0.13
N ASN A 106 -15.71 -11.36 0.15
CA ASN A 106 -14.48 -10.92 0.81
C ASN A 106 -13.40 -10.66 -0.22
N VAL A 107 -12.96 -9.40 -0.32
CA VAL A 107 -11.90 -8.97 -1.25
C VAL A 107 -10.68 -8.55 -0.46
N LEU A 108 -9.54 -9.16 -0.77
CA LEU A 108 -8.26 -8.83 -0.15
C LEU A 108 -7.57 -7.73 -0.97
N LEU A 109 -7.41 -6.54 -0.39
CA LEU A 109 -6.66 -5.44 -1.00
C LEU A 109 -5.23 -5.46 -0.49
N LEU A 110 -4.27 -5.54 -1.41
CA LEU A 110 -2.85 -5.66 -1.13
C LEU A 110 -2.09 -4.51 -1.81
N GLY A 111 -1.37 -3.71 -1.00
CA GLY A 111 -0.43 -2.72 -1.51
C GLY A 111 0.99 -3.26 -1.44
N SER A 112 1.70 -3.31 -2.57
CA SER A 112 3.06 -3.84 -2.64
C SER A 112 4.12 -2.76 -2.80
N ASP A 113 5.33 -3.06 -2.31
CA ASP A 113 6.53 -2.25 -2.53
C ASP A 113 7.30 -2.67 -3.80
N GLN A 114 6.66 -3.47 -4.67
CA GLN A 114 7.26 -3.97 -5.90
C GLN A 114 7.77 -2.84 -6.79
N ARG A 115 9.01 -2.97 -7.24
CA ARG A 115 9.65 -2.04 -8.19
C ARG A 115 10.02 -2.78 -9.46
N PRO A 116 10.07 -2.10 -10.63
CA PRO A 116 10.62 -2.68 -11.83
C PRO A 116 12.05 -3.19 -11.57
N ASN A 117 12.36 -4.38 -12.08
CA ASN A 117 13.70 -4.99 -12.04
C ASN A 117 14.25 -5.32 -10.63
N THR A 118 13.44 -5.36 -9.59
CA THR A 118 13.84 -5.86 -8.27
C THR A 118 13.24 -7.24 -8.02
N GLY A 119 14.06 -8.19 -7.61
CA GLY A 119 13.59 -9.51 -7.19
C GLY A 119 12.90 -9.44 -5.82
N GLY A 120 11.71 -10.02 -5.72
CA GLY A 120 10.92 -10.08 -4.50
C GLY A 120 10.21 -8.77 -4.16
N PHE A 121 9.11 -8.86 -3.45
CA PHE A 121 8.34 -7.73 -2.94
C PHE A 121 7.63 -8.14 -1.65
N ARG A 122 7.07 -7.15 -0.94
CA ARG A 122 6.25 -7.36 0.25
C ARG A 122 4.93 -6.64 0.09
N THR A 123 3.89 -7.20 0.71
CA THR A 123 2.58 -6.56 0.78
C THR A 123 2.49 -5.75 2.07
N ASP A 124 2.90 -4.49 2.00
CA ASP A 124 2.98 -3.60 3.17
C ASP A 124 1.64 -2.96 3.57
N THR A 125 0.62 -3.10 2.72
CA THR A 125 -0.79 -2.80 3.01
C THR A 125 -1.59 -4.07 2.85
N ILE A 126 -2.35 -4.45 3.87
CA ILE A 126 -3.18 -5.67 3.88
C ILE A 126 -4.53 -5.31 4.47
N LEU A 127 -5.55 -5.25 3.62
CA LEU A 127 -6.93 -4.90 4.00
C LEU A 127 -7.89 -5.97 3.48
N LEU A 128 -8.80 -6.41 4.34
CA LEU A 128 -9.92 -7.26 3.93
C LEU A 128 -11.18 -6.39 3.84
N VAL A 129 -11.75 -6.30 2.66
CA VAL A 129 -13.03 -5.64 2.40
C VAL A 129 -14.13 -6.69 2.33
N THR A 130 -15.03 -6.68 3.30
CA THR A 130 -16.17 -7.58 3.39
C THR A 130 -17.43 -6.85 2.95
N ILE A 131 -18.04 -7.28 1.86
CA ILE A 131 -19.24 -6.70 1.28
C ILE A 131 -20.41 -7.63 1.60
N ASN A 132 -21.40 -7.12 2.33
CA ASN A 132 -22.63 -7.86 2.62
C ASN A 132 -23.82 -7.23 1.90
N PRO A 133 -24.26 -7.79 0.76
CA PRO A 133 -25.37 -7.24 -0.01
C PRO A 133 -26.70 -7.27 0.71
N ALA A 134 -26.93 -8.27 1.58
CA ALA A 134 -28.21 -8.43 2.30
C ALA A 134 -28.37 -7.36 3.40
N LYS A 135 -27.29 -7.03 4.10
CA LYS A 135 -27.27 -6.00 5.15
C LYS A 135 -26.93 -4.61 4.61
N ASN A 136 -26.53 -4.48 3.35
CA ASN A 136 -26.00 -3.27 2.74
C ASN A 136 -24.86 -2.68 3.61
N THR A 137 -23.88 -3.51 4.01
CA THR A 137 -22.71 -3.06 4.77
C THR A 137 -21.41 -3.41 4.05
N ILE A 138 -20.43 -2.53 4.20
CA ILE A 138 -19.04 -2.76 3.82
C ILE A 138 -18.21 -2.65 5.10
N ASN A 139 -17.45 -3.70 5.40
CA ASN A 139 -16.51 -3.70 6.51
C ASN A 139 -15.09 -3.71 5.96
N ILE A 140 -14.23 -2.83 6.45
CA ILE A 140 -12.83 -2.74 6.05
C ILE A 140 -11.99 -3.12 7.27
N THR A 141 -11.24 -4.22 7.18
CA THR A 141 -10.40 -4.73 8.27
C THR A 141 -8.92 -4.59 7.90
N SER A 142 -8.14 -3.91 8.72
CA SER A 142 -6.68 -3.75 8.54
C SER A 142 -5.90 -4.78 9.32
N PHE A 143 -4.87 -5.34 8.67
CA PHE A 143 -3.91 -6.26 9.27
C PHE A 143 -2.52 -5.63 9.26
N PRO A 144 -1.83 -5.55 10.42
CA PRO A 144 -0.45 -5.07 10.47
C PRO A 144 0.46 -5.99 9.65
N ARG A 145 1.31 -5.40 8.82
CA ARG A 145 2.22 -6.14 7.93
C ARG A 145 3.22 -7.04 8.67
N ASP A 146 3.58 -6.65 9.91
CA ASP A 146 4.56 -7.36 10.75
C ASP A 146 3.90 -8.42 11.64
N LEU A 147 2.61 -8.72 11.44
CA LEU A 147 1.89 -9.76 12.16
C LEU A 147 2.52 -11.12 11.90
N TYR A 148 2.91 -11.82 12.97
CA TYR A 148 3.62 -13.10 12.91
C TYR A 148 2.62 -14.25 12.93
N VAL A 149 2.47 -14.90 11.78
CA VAL A 149 1.40 -15.84 11.50
C VAL A 149 1.94 -17.13 10.88
N ASP A 150 1.16 -18.18 10.94
CA ASP A 150 1.41 -19.42 10.19
C ASP A 150 1.15 -19.19 8.70
N ILE A 151 2.18 -19.45 7.86
CA ILE A 151 2.07 -19.38 6.42
C ILE A 151 2.13 -20.82 5.88
N PRO A 152 1.00 -21.37 5.41
CA PRO A 152 0.93 -22.75 4.91
C PRO A 152 1.96 -23.04 3.82
N GLY A 153 2.60 -24.21 3.92
CA GLY A 153 3.70 -24.59 3.04
C GLY A 153 5.05 -23.96 3.38
N GLY A 154 5.14 -23.26 4.50
CA GLY A 154 6.35 -22.62 5.02
C GLY A 154 6.49 -22.76 6.53
N SER A 155 6.73 -21.66 7.21
CA SER A 155 6.86 -21.56 8.65
C SER A 155 6.22 -20.26 9.13
N MET A 156 6.10 -20.09 10.44
CA MET A 156 5.74 -18.81 11.06
C MET A 156 6.59 -17.67 10.50
N ASN A 157 5.95 -16.64 10.00
CA ASN A 157 6.63 -15.46 9.46
C ASN A 157 5.71 -14.22 9.51
N ARG A 158 6.25 -13.04 9.13
CA ARG A 158 5.42 -11.86 8.93
C ARG A 158 4.43 -12.08 7.79
N ILE A 159 3.19 -11.72 8.00
CA ILE A 159 2.10 -11.89 7.02
C ILE A 159 2.41 -11.25 5.66
N ASN A 160 3.16 -10.14 5.63
CA ASN A 160 3.52 -9.43 4.41
C ASN A 160 4.43 -10.22 3.46
N THR A 161 4.95 -11.38 3.87
CA THR A 161 5.73 -12.28 3.04
C THR A 161 4.89 -13.37 2.37
N ALA A 162 3.65 -13.56 2.80
CA ALA A 162 2.82 -14.68 2.36
C ALA A 162 2.51 -14.63 0.87
N PHE A 163 2.11 -13.47 0.34
CA PHE A 163 1.78 -13.33 -1.09
C PHE A 163 3.02 -13.54 -1.99
N ALA A 164 4.19 -13.05 -1.59
CA ALA A 164 5.42 -13.20 -2.37
C ALA A 164 5.91 -14.67 -2.44
N ARG A 165 5.49 -15.53 -1.51
CA ARG A 165 5.87 -16.95 -1.46
C ARG A 165 5.10 -17.82 -2.44
N GLY A 166 3.81 -17.57 -2.62
CA GLY A 166 2.96 -18.45 -3.44
C GLY A 166 1.67 -17.78 -3.90
N GLY A 167 1.71 -16.44 -4.08
CA GLY A 167 0.61 -15.68 -4.64
C GLY A 167 -0.64 -15.68 -3.77
N PHE A 168 -1.77 -15.55 -4.44
CA PHE A 168 -3.07 -15.48 -3.79
C PHE A 168 -3.43 -16.77 -3.03
N ASP A 169 -3.08 -17.94 -3.57
CA ASP A 169 -3.40 -19.22 -2.93
C ASP A 169 -2.76 -19.34 -1.54
N THR A 170 -1.48 -18.99 -1.42
CA THR A 170 -0.78 -19.00 -0.13
C THR A 170 -1.34 -17.93 0.80
N MET A 171 -1.62 -16.74 0.30
CA MET A 171 -2.19 -15.65 1.10
C MET A 171 -3.61 -16.00 1.58
N SER A 172 -4.46 -16.57 0.73
CA SER A 172 -5.81 -17.01 1.08
C SER A 172 -5.79 -18.09 2.15
N LYS A 173 -4.94 -19.10 2.01
CA LYS A 173 -4.74 -20.14 3.04
C LYS A 173 -4.19 -19.57 4.34
N THR A 174 -3.31 -18.56 4.27
CA THR A 174 -2.82 -17.85 5.47
C THR A 174 -3.98 -17.17 6.20
N PHE A 175 -4.92 -16.57 5.47
CA PHE A 175 -6.10 -15.96 6.05
C PHE A 175 -7.06 -17.01 6.63
N GLU A 176 -7.22 -18.15 5.98
CA GLU A 176 -8.04 -19.26 6.46
C GLU A 176 -7.54 -19.77 7.80
N VAL A 177 -6.26 -20.14 7.92
CA VAL A 177 -5.72 -20.77 9.12
C VAL A 177 -5.54 -19.81 10.30
N ASN A 178 -5.30 -18.52 10.06
CA ASN A 178 -5.04 -17.57 11.14
C ASN A 178 -6.24 -16.71 11.51
N PHE A 179 -7.18 -16.49 10.59
CA PHE A 179 -8.29 -15.54 10.76
C PHE A 179 -9.67 -16.15 10.50
N GLY A 180 -9.75 -17.42 10.11
CA GLY A 180 -11.01 -18.12 9.87
C GLY A 180 -11.81 -17.57 8.69
N VAL A 181 -11.15 -16.97 7.70
CA VAL A 181 -11.78 -16.46 6.48
C VAL A 181 -10.94 -16.81 5.26
N GLN A 182 -11.62 -17.30 4.23
CA GLN A 182 -11.03 -17.48 2.91
C GLN A 182 -11.49 -16.32 2.02
N PRO A 183 -10.59 -15.39 1.61
CA PRO A 183 -10.95 -14.35 0.67
C PRO A 183 -11.35 -14.92 -0.70
N ASP A 184 -12.41 -14.37 -1.29
CA ASP A 184 -12.92 -14.80 -2.60
C ASP A 184 -12.08 -14.21 -3.74
N PHE A 185 -11.66 -12.95 -3.56
CA PHE A 185 -10.93 -12.17 -4.54
C PHE A 185 -9.77 -11.42 -3.92
N TYR A 186 -8.85 -10.99 -4.79
CA TYR A 186 -7.77 -10.08 -4.40
C TYR A 186 -7.55 -8.98 -5.42
N VAL A 187 -6.98 -7.88 -4.95
CA VAL A 187 -6.47 -6.75 -5.74
C VAL A 187 -5.08 -6.43 -5.21
N LEU A 188 -4.07 -6.62 -6.04
CA LEU A 188 -2.68 -6.26 -5.74
C LEU A 188 -2.29 -5.05 -6.57
N ILE A 189 -1.84 -3.99 -5.89
CA ILE A 189 -1.44 -2.74 -6.53
C ILE A 189 -0.07 -2.30 -6.02
N ASN A 190 0.79 -1.79 -6.91
CA ASN A 190 2.03 -1.14 -6.55
C ASN A 190 1.86 0.40 -6.49
N PHE A 191 2.93 1.12 -6.11
CA PHE A 191 2.85 2.56 -5.91
C PHE A 191 2.52 3.35 -7.17
N TRP A 192 3.11 3.00 -8.32
CA TRP A 192 2.87 3.70 -9.58
C TRP A 192 1.43 3.48 -10.06
N SER A 193 1.04 2.22 -10.09
CA SER A 193 -0.33 1.85 -10.48
C SER A 193 -1.38 2.46 -9.55
N PHE A 194 -1.08 2.62 -8.26
CA PHE A 194 -1.96 3.32 -7.33
C PHE A 194 -2.16 4.79 -7.73
N VAL A 195 -1.07 5.50 -8.04
CA VAL A 195 -1.14 6.90 -8.50
C VAL A 195 -1.96 7.00 -9.77
N GLU A 196 -1.67 6.18 -10.78
CA GLU A 196 -2.40 6.17 -12.05
C GLU A 196 -3.90 5.87 -11.88
N VAL A 197 -4.26 4.92 -11.01
CA VAL A 197 -5.67 4.61 -10.71
C VAL A 197 -6.37 5.80 -10.06
N VAL A 198 -5.78 6.42 -9.04
CA VAL A 198 -6.38 7.58 -8.37
C VAL A 198 -6.51 8.77 -9.32
N ASP A 199 -5.50 9.05 -10.14
CA ASP A 199 -5.52 10.15 -11.11
C ASP A 199 -6.56 9.91 -12.23
N SER A 200 -6.71 8.67 -12.69
CA SER A 200 -7.73 8.29 -13.67
C SER A 200 -9.17 8.50 -13.18
N LEU A 201 -9.36 8.39 -11.85
CA LEU A 201 -10.63 8.73 -11.20
C LEU A 201 -10.86 10.25 -11.08
N GLY A 202 -9.87 11.08 -11.44
CA GLY A 202 -9.88 12.53 -11.23
C GLY A 202 -9.64 12.90 -9.76
N GLY A 203 -8.80 12.13 -9.06
CA GLY A 203 -8.53 12.26 -7.63
C GLY A 203 -9.64 11.67 -6.74
N ILE A 204 -9.39 11.64 -5.43
CA ILE A 204 -10.31 11.14 -4.41
C ILE A 204 -10.52 12.16 -3.31
N ASP A 205 -11.72 12.16 -2.73
CA ASP A 205 -12.04 12.98 -1.56
C ASP A 205 -11.90 12.11 -0.30
N ILE A 206 -11.05 12.57 0.62
CA ILE A 206 -10.76 11.88 1.87
C ILE A 206 -11.22 12.75 3.03
N ASN A 207 -11.89 12.14 4.01
CA ASN A 207 -12.16 12.78 5.28
C ASN A 207 -11.08 12.35 6.29
N ALA A 208 -9.99 13.13 6.36
CA ALA A 208 -8.90 12.86 7.27
C ALA A 208 -9.34 13.05 8.73
N SER A 209 -9.36 11.98 9.52
CA SER A 209 -9.81 12.04 10.92
C SER A 209 -8.84 12.78 11.83
N GLN A 210 -7.57 12.91 11.41
CA GLN A 210 -6.51 13.65 12.11
C GLN A 210 -5.63 14.37 11.11
N PRO A 211 -5.06 15.54 11.47
CA PRO A 211 -4.13 16.22 10.59
C PRO A 211 -2.82 15.43 10.45
N LEU A 212 -2.16 15.58 9.32
CA LEU A 212 -0.82 15.09 9.07
C LEU A 212 0.06 16.25 8.66
N SER A 213 1.18 16.47 9.36
CA SER A 213 2.16 17.47 8.97
C SER A 213 3.57 16.89 9.12
N GLU A 214 4.33 16.87 8.03
CA GLU A 214 5.68 16.30 8.00
C GLU A 214 6.61 17.13 7.11
N TYR A 215 7.86 17.25 7.53
CA TYR A 215 8.89 17.88 6.70
C TYR A 215 9.48 16.84 5.72
N THR A 216 9.43 17.18 4.44
CA THR A 216 9.93 16.36 3.34
C THR A 216 11.11 17.03 2.64
N ALA A 217 11.77 16.35 1.72
CA ALA A 217 12.79 16.96 0.87
C ALA A 217 12.26 18.11 -0.01
N ARG A 218 10.92 18.19 -0.18
CA ARG A 218 10.24 19.25 -0.95
C ARG A 218 9.60 20.33 -0.06
N GLY A 219 9.88 20.32 1.25
CA GLY A 219 9.29 21.22 2.24
C GLY A 219 8.20 20.55 3.07
N TRP A 220 7.37 21.37 3.72
CA TRP A 220 6.27 20.88 4.54
C TRP A 220 5.17 20.25 3.69
N PHE A 221 4.82 19.00 4.03
CA PHE A 221 3.63 18.33 3.53
C PHE A 221 2.57 18.35 4.65
N THR A 222 1.47 19.03 4.39
CA THR A 222 0.41 19.22 5.40
C THR A 222 -0.95 18.87 4.82
N ILE A 223 -1.66 17.98 5.51
CA ILE A 223 -3.05 17.63 5.25
C ILE A 223 -3.83 17.98 6.51
N PRO A 224 -4.77 18.92 6.47
CA PRO A 224 -5.63 19.25 7.61
C PRO A 224 -6.62 18.13 7.92
N ALA A 225 -7.14 18.09 9.14
CA ALA A 225 -8.27 17.23 9.46
C ALA A 225 -9.52 17.66 8.67
N GLY A 226 -10.42 16.72 8.38
CA GLY A 226 -11.64 16.96 7.61
C GLY A 226 -11.49 16.59 6.13
N LYS A 227 -12.33 17.18 5.28
CA LYS A 227 -12.41 16.88 3.87
C LYS A 227 -11.22 17.45 3.10
N ASN A 228 -10.53 16.59 2.34
CA ASN A 228 -9.40 16.94 1.49
C ASN A 228 -9.57 16.24 0.13
N HIS A 229 -9.40 16.98 -0.97
CA HIS A 229 -9.25 16.39 -2.29
C HIS A 229 -7.78 16.05 -2.52
N MET A 230 -7.49 14.84 -2.98
CA MET A 230 -6.13 14.35 -3.20
C MET A 230 -5.99 13.74 -4.57
N ASP A 231 -4.93 14.13 -5.29
CA ASP A 231 -4.42 13.40 -6.44
C ASP A 231 -3.70 12.11 -6.02
N GLY A 232 -3.22 11.33 -6.98
CA GLY A 232 -2.58 10.05 -6.72
C GLY A 232 -1.32 10.16 -5.87
N ASP A 233 -0.45 11.13 -6.14
CA ASP A 233 0.79 11.35 -5.40
C ASP A 233 0.51 11.76 -3.95
N THR A 234 -0.42 12.69 -3.74
CA THR A 234 -0.82 13.16 -2.41
C THR A 234 -1.46 12.03 -1.60
N ALA A 235 -2.38 11.27 -2.19
CA ALA A 235 -3.04 10.13 -1.56
C ALA A 235 -2.03 9.02 -1.21
N LEU A 236 -1.07 8.74 -2.11
CA LEU A 236 0.00 7.77 -1.85
C LEU A 236 0.89 8.21 -0.69
N TYR A 237 1.30 9.48 -0.65
CA TYR A 237 2.11 10.01 0.43
C TYR A 237 1.35 9.92 1.76
N TYR A 238 0.07 10.34 1.78
CA TYR A 238 -0.79 10.26 2.96
C TYR A 238 -0.91 8.83 3.51
N ALA A 239 -1.14 7.85 2.62
CA ALA A 239 -1.25 6.44 2.99
C ALA A 239 0.06 5.79 3.46
N ARG A 240 1.23 6.35 3.09
CA ARG A 240 2.55 5.77 3.38
C ARG A 240 3.30 6.45 4.51
N SER A 241 2.94 7.66 4.87
CA SER A 241 3.66 8.45 5.86
C SER A 241 3.77 7.75 7.22
N ARG A 242 4.95 7.85 7.85
CA ARG A 242 5.26 7.27 9.18
C ARG A 242 6.19 8.13 10.02
N LYS A 243 6.73 9.23 9.48
CA LYS A 243 7.78 10.01 10.15
C LYS A 243 7.29 10.62 11.46
N SER A 244 6.05 11.12 11.47
CA SER A 244 5.45 11.79 12.62
C SER A 244 4.43 10.92 13.38
N THR A 245 4.21 9.65 12.92
CA THR A 245 3.10 8.83 13.43
C THR A 245 3.47 7.34 13.51
N SER A 246 2.60 6.54 14.14
CA SER A 246 2.77 5.09 14.28
C SER A 246 2.33 4.31 13.03
N ASP A 247 2.70 3.02 13.01
CA ASP A 247 2.22 2.07 12.00
C ASP A 247 0.69 1.88 12.05
N PHE A 248 0.09 2.01 13.24
CA PHE A 248 -1.36 1.95 13.40
C PHE A 248 -2.06 3.19 12.82
N ASP A 249 -1.45 4.38 12.92
CA ASP A 249 -1.97 5.59 12.26
C ASP A 249 -1.88 5.48 10.74
N ARG A 250 -0.84 4.82 10.22
CA ARG A 250 -0.76 4.51 8.80
C ARG A 250 -1.90 3.60 8.35
N ASN A 251 -2.21 2.54 9.10
CA ASN A 251 -3.32 1.64 8.78
C ASN A 251 -4.66 2.39 8.75
N ARG A 252 -4.88 3.34 9.66
CA ARG A 252 -6.05 4.20 9.66
C ARG A 252 -6.12 5.03 8.37
N ARG A 253 -5.04 5.72 8.00
CA ARG A 253 -4.99 6.51 6.75
C ARG A 253 -5.19 5.66 5.49
N GLN A 254 -4.67 4.45 5.48
CA GLN A 254 -4.93 3.49 4.38
C GLN A 254 -6.41 3.16 4.25
N GLN A 255 -7.12 2.98 5.36
CA GLN A 255 -8.58 2.78 5.30
C GLN A 255 -9.33 4.03 4.84
N GLU A 256 -8.92 5.22 5.27
CA GLU A 256 -9.51 6.50 4.81
C GLU A 256 -9.33 6.67 3.28
N VAL A 257 -8.16 6.30 2.75
CA VAL A 257 -7.89 6.31 1.30
C VAL A 257 -8.78 5.29 0.58
N VAL A 258 -8.87 4.06 1.07
CA VAL A 258 -9.73 3.02 0.47
C VAL A 258 -11.20 3.45 0.50
N GLN A 259 -11.65 4.06 1.58
CA GLN A 259 -13.00 4.61 1.65
C GLN A 259 -13.20 5.71 0.60
N GLY A 260 -12.26 6.66 0.46
CA GLY A 260 -12.33 7.69 -0.58
C GLY A 260 -12.40 7.12 -2.00
N ILE A 261 -11.66 6.04 -2.28
CA ILE A 261 -11.75 5.32 -3.56
C ILE A 261 -13.15 4.68 -3.73
N ILE A 262 -13.67 4.01 -2.71
CA ILE A 262 -15.01 3.40 -2.74
C ILE A 262 -16.07 4.47 -2.97
N ASP A 263 -16.03 5.58 -2.24
CA ASP A 263 -16.98 6.70 -2.37
C ASP A 263 -16.91 7.31 -3.78
N LYS A 264 -15.71 7.48 -4.33
CA LYS A 264 -15.51 7.96 -5.69
C LYS A 264 -16.09 6.99 -6.72
N LEU A 265 -15.79 5.70 -6.61
CA LEU A 265 -16.35 4.67 -7.49
C LEU A 265 -17.88 4.63 -7.42
N ILE A 266 -18.47 4.74 -6.24
CA ILE A 266 -19.92 4.81 -6.06
C ILE A 266 -20.50 6.09 -6.70
N SER A 267 -19.79 7.22 -6.62
CA SER A 267 -20.24 8.51 -7.20
C SER A 267 -20.18 8.55 -8.73
N LEU A 268 -19.16 7.89 -9.32
CA LEU A 268 -18.97 7.79 -10.77
C LEU A 268 -19.98 6.84 -11.45
N TYR A 269 -20.92 6.33 -10.69
CA TYR A 269 -21.84 5.27 -11.07
C TYR A 269 -22.82 5.71 -12.17
N THR A 270 -22.29 5.88 -13.37
CA THR A 270 -23.06 5.79 -14.60
C THR A 270 -22.65 4.47 -15.26
N ILE A 271 -23.57 3.52 -15.38
CA ILE A 271 -23.35 2.17 -15.95
C ILE A 271 -22.51 2.21 -17.25
N ALA A 272 -22.63 3.30 -18.02
CA ALA A 272 -21.88 3.52 -19.25
C ALA A 272 -20.34 3.64 -19.07
N LYS A 273 -19.84 4.01 -17.89
CA LYS A 273 -18.38 4.19 -17.64
C LYS A 273 -17.69 2.93 -17.07
N ILE A 274 -18.45 1.91 -16.69
CA ILE A 274 -17.87 0.70 -16.07
C ILE A 274 -16.86 -0.01 -16.96
N PRO A 275 -17.08 -0.22 -18.27
CA PRO A 275 -16.10 -0.89 -19.12
C PRO A 275 -14.78 -0.11 -19.25
N GLU A 276 -14.85 1.24 -19.28
CA GLU A 276 -13.67 2.10 -19.33
C GLU A 276 -12.88 2.02 -18.01
N LEU A 277 -13.56 2.18 -16.88
CA LEU A 277 -12.95 2.06 -15.54
C LEU A 277 -12.37 0.65 -15.32
N TYR A 278 -13.03 -0.39 -15.79
CA TYR A 278 -12.55 -1.75 -15.71
C TYR A 278 -11.28 -1.96 -16.55
N SER A 279 -11.18 -1.37 -17.73
CA SER A 279 -9.97 -1.42 -18.56
C SER A 279 -8.79 -0.74 -17.87
N ILE A 280 -8.99 0.44 -17.29
CA ILE A 280 -7.96 1.14 -16.51
C ILE A 280 -7.50 0.28 -15.32
N TYR A 281 -8.47 -0.31 -14.61
CA TYR A 281 -8.23 -1.17 -13.47
C TYR A 281 -7.39 -2.40 -13.86
N THR A 282 -7.75 -3.15 -14.90
CA THR A 282 -7.06 -4.38 -15.31
C THR A 282 -5.66 -4.14 -15.86
N ASN A 283 -5.39 -2.95 -16.40
CA ASN A 283 -4.06 -2.60 -16.89
C ASN A 283 -3.09 -2.20 -15.77
N ASN A 284 -3.62 -1.75 -14.64
CA ASN A 284 -2.83 -1.18 -13.55
C ASN A 284 -2.77 -2.04 -12.28
N VAL A 285 -3.60 -3.08 -12.16
CA VAL A 285 -3.62 -3.93 -10.97
C VAL A 285 -3.55 -5.41 -11.32
N THR A 286 -2.96 -6.21 -10.44
CA THR A 286 -3.00 -7.67 -10.54
C THR A 286 -4.14 -8.19 -9.70
N THR A 287 -5.08 -8.93 -10.31
CA THR A 287 -6.30 -9.36 -9.66
C THR A 287 -6.88 -10.62 -10.31
N ASN A 288 -7.71 -11.35 -9.57
CA ASN A 288 -8.58 -12.41 -10.09
C ASN A 288 -10.04 -11.96 -10.29
N VAL A 289 -10.37 -10.70 -9.99
CA VAL A 289 -11.72 -10.14 -10.17
C VAL A 289 -12.01 -9.95 -11.66
N LYS A 290 -13.11 -10.52 -12.14
CA LYS A 290 -13.59 -10.37 -13.52
C LYS A 290 -14.74 -9.37 -13.58
N LEU A 291 -15.00 -8.82 -14.76
CA LEU A 291 -16.14 -7.91 -14.94
C LEU A 291 -17.49 -8.59 -14.58
N SER A 292 -17.61 -9.89 -14.85
CA SER A 292 -18.77 -10.71 -14.44
C SER A 292 -19.02 -10.73 -12.94
N ASP A 293 -17.98 -10.59 -12.13
CA ASP A 293 -18.06 -10.62 -10.68
C ASP A 293 -18.50 -9.25 -10.13
N ILE A 294 -18.19 -8.17 -10.86
CA ILE A 294 -18.54 -6.80 -10.51
C ILE A 294 -20.00 -6.49 -10.86
N ILE A 295 -20.50 -6.96 -12.01
CA ILE A 295 -21.84 -6.65 -12.50
C ILE A 295 -22.95 -6.90 -11.45
N PRO A 296 -23.00 -8.03 -10.74
CA PRO A 296 -24.01 -8.27 -9.71
C PRO A 296 -23.91 -7.33 -8.50
N LEU A 297 -22.74 -6.75 -8.25
CA LEU A 297 -22.50 -5.82 -7.14
C LEU A 297 -22.94 -4.38 -7.49
N ILE A 298 -23.18 -4.10 -8.77
CA ILE A 298 -23.59 -2.80 -9.25
C ILE A 298 -24.86 -2.27 -8.56
N PRO A 299 -25.99 -2.97 -8.55
CA PRO A 299 -27.19 -2.50 -7.86
C PRO A 299 -26.99 -2.37 -6.35
N VAL A 300 -26.06 -3.16 -5.79
CA VAL A 300 -25.71 -3.12 -4.38
C VAL A 300 -24.94 -1.85 -4.05
N ALA A 301 -23.96 -1.49 -4.89
CA ALA A 301 -23.16 -0.29 -4.71
C ALA A 301 -24.01 1.01 -4.68
N ALA A 302 -25.06 1.08 -5.46
CA ALA A 302 -26.00 2.23 -5.45
C ALA A 302 -26.68 2.42 -4.07
N ARG A 303 -26.74 1.38 -3.24
CA ARG A 303 -27.33 1.41 -1.87
C ARG A 303 -26.34 1.88 -0.82
N PHE A 304 -25.04 1.95 -1.15
CA PHE A 304 -23.96 2.38 -0.23
C PHE A 304 -23.67 3.89 -0.26
N LYS A 305 -24.55 4.71 -0.86
CA LYS A 305 -24.42 6.18 -0.87
C LYS A 305 -24.42 6.80 0.53
N ASP A 306 -24.83 6.02 1.54
CA ASP A 306 -24.84 6.45 2.93
C ASP A 306 -23.58 5.92 3.63
N ASN A 307 -22.62 6.82 3.94
CA ASN A 307 -21.33 6.50 4.55
C ASN A 307 -21.45 5.81 5.92
N ASN A 308 -22.61 5.86 6.59
CA ASN A 308 -22.85 5.15 7.85
C ASN A 308 -22.84 3.62 7.73
N LYS A 309 -22.78 3.09 6.51
CA LYS A 309 -22.78 1.65 6.22
C LYS A 309 -21.38 1.06 6.03
N ILE A 310 -20.35 1.91 6.00
CA ILE A 310 -18.95 1.47 5.98
C ILE A 310 -18.43 1.45 7.41
N LYS A 311 -17.94 0.29 7.85
CA LYS A 311 -17.37 0.10 9.19
C LYS A 311 -15.90 -0.25 9.09
N HIS A 312 -15.13 0.29 10.02
CA HIS A 312 -13.68 0.11 10.09
C HIS A 312 -13.30 -0.78 11.27
N TYR A 313 -12.52 -1.82 10.98
CA TYR A 313 -11.98 -2.77 11.95
C TYR A 313 -10.46 -2.78 11.86
N TYR A 314 -9.81 -3.03 12.97
CA TYR A 314 -8.35 -3.00 13.06
C TYR A 314 -7.85 -4.17 13.90
N ILE A 315 -6.90 -4.94 13.39
CA ILE A 315 -6.03 -5.73 14.25
C ILE A 315 -4.97 -4.78 14.78
N GLY A 316 -5.24 -4.21 15.95
CA GLY A 316 -4.48 -3.12 16.53
C GLY A 316 -3.75 -3.53 17.81
N ARG A 317 -3.32 -2.52 18.58
CA ARG A 317 -2.53 -2.74 19.81
C ARG A 317 -3.23 -3.63 20.85
N ALA A 318 -4.54 -3.66 20.89
CA ALA A 318 -5.29 -4.51 21.80
C ALA A 318 -5.32 -5.98 21.37
N GLN A 319 -5.01 -6.27 20.11
CA GLN A 319 -5.02 -7.62 19.53
C GLN A 319 -3.62 -8.21 19.36
N VAL A 320 -2.54 -7.44 19.61
CA VAL A 320 -1.17 -7.90 19.37
C VAL A 320 -0.22 -7.50 20.50
N SER A 321 0.88 -8.23 20.62
CA SER A 321 2.02 -7.87 21.48
C SER A 321 3.31 -7.81 20.64
N ASN A 322 4.24 -6.94 21.03
CA ASN A 322 5.56 -6.89 20.40
C ASN A 322 6.39 -8.10 20.82
N TRP A 323 7.09 -8.69 19.87
CA TRP A 323 8.00 -9.79 20.14
C TRP A 323 9.23 -9.71 19.23
N VAL A 324 10.35 -10.25 19.72
CA VAL A 324 11.58 -10.39 18.94
C VAL A 324 11.82 -11.88 18.74
N THR A 325 11.88 -12.32 17.50
CA THR A 325 12.15 -13.72 17.18
C THR A 325 13.56 -14.13 17.61
N PRO A 326 13.86 -15.42 17.79
CA PRO A 326 15.22 -15.89 18.04
C PRO A 326 16.25 -15.41 17.01
N GLY A 327 15.82 -15.13 15.78
CA GLY A 327 16.65 -14.55 14.71
C GLY A 327 16.74 -13.02 14.73
N GLY A 328 16.27 -12.34 15.80
CA GLY A 328 16.36 -10.89 15.98
C GLY A 328 15.31 -10.07 15.23
N ALA A 329 14.32 -10.68 14.54
CA ALA A 329 13.29 -9.95 13.82
C ALA A 329 12.22 -9.45 14.79
N GLN A 330 11.93 -8.14 14.74
CA GLN A 330 10.80 -7.54 15.48
C GLN A 330 9.50 -7.88 14.76
N VAL A 331 8.54 -8.44 15.47
CA VAL A 331 7.24 -8.88 14.92
C VAL A 331 6.12 -8.59 15.91
N LEU A 332 4.88 -8.75 15.46
CA LEU A 332 3.67 -8.61 16.25
C LEU A 332 3.04 -10.00 16.45
N LEU A 333 3.01 -10.48 17.69
CA LEU A 333 2.32 -11.73 18.03
C LEU A 333 0.83 -11.46 18.19
N PRO A 334 -0.06 -12.19 17.48
CA PRO A 334 -1.50 -12.06 17.65
C PRO A 334 -1.98 -12.69 18.97
N ASN A 335 -2.82 -11.97 19.70
CA ASN A 335 -3.71 -12.59 20.69
C ASN A 335 -4.87 -13.20 19.93
N GLN A 336 -4.84 -14.52 19.77
CA GLN A 336 -5.77 -15.22 18.89
C GLN A 336 -7.24 -14.99 19.27
N ALA A 337 -7.58 -15.00 20.55
CA ALA A 337 -8.95 -14.77 21.01
C ALA A 337 -9.45 -13.37 20.65
N ALA A 338 -8.61 -12.34 20.88
CA ALA A 338 -8.94 -10.96 20.58
C ALA A 338 -9.01 -10.69 19.06
N VAL A 339 -8.14 -11.33 18.27
CA VAL A 339 -8.19 -11.28 16.81
C VAL A 339 -9.47 -11.90 16.27
N MET A 340 -9.84 -13.09 16.77
CA MET A 340 -11.04 -13.80 16.34
C MET A 340 -12.33 -13.06 16.69
N GLU A 341 -12.34 -12.32 17.80
CA GLU A 341 -13.50 -11.48 18.14
C GLU A 341 -13.68 -10.34 17.12
N VAL A 342 -12.59 -9.65 16.75
CA VAL A 342 -12.63 -8.65 15.68
C VAL A 342 -13.09 -9.26 14.36
N MET A 343 -12.59 -10.45 14.02
CA MET A 343 -12.98 -11.13 12.77
C MET A 343 -14.45 -11.52 12.73
N ARG A 344 -15.03 -12.04 13.84
CA ARG A 344 -16.47 -12.35 13.90
C ARG A 344 -17.32 -11.10 13.63
N GLN A 345 -16.95 -9.98 14.22
CA GLN A 345 -17.65 -8.71 14.00
C GLN A 345 -17.48 -8.21 12.56
N ALA A 346 -16.25 -8.24 12.04
CA ALA A 346 -15.92 -7.78 10.69
C ALA A 346 -16.60 -8.64 9.61
N LEU A 347 -16.72 -9.94 9.83
CA LEU A 347 -17.36 -10.87 8.91
C LEU A 347 -18.88 -10.97 9.08
N ASN A 348 -19.49 -10.15 9.95
CA ASN A 348 -20.93 -10.20 10.25
C ASN A 348 -21.41 -11.59 10.67
N SER A 349 -20.55 -12.38 11.33
CA SER A 349 -20.89 -13.73 11.79
C SER A 349 -22.17 -13.70 12.62
N PRO A 350 -23.11 -14.62 12.39
CA PRO A 350 -24.24 -14.80 13.31
C PRO A 350 -23.70 -15.10 14.70
N GLN A 351 -24.27 -14.42 15.72
CA GLN A 351 -23.99 -14.69 17.14
C GLN A 351 -24.70 -15.94 17.58
#